data_c14f6e744939b4417e664ee63ed8f5bd
#
_entry.id   c14f6e744939b4417e664ee63ed8f5bd
#
_cell.length_a   1.000
_cell.length_b   1.000
_cell.length_c   1.000
_cell.angle_alpha   90.00
_cell.angle_beta   90.00
_cell.angle_gamma   90.00
#
_symmetry.space_group_name_H-M   'P 1'
#
loop_
_entity.id
_entity.type
_entity.pdbx_description
1 polymer ?
#
loop_
_entity_poly.entity_id
_entity_poly.type
_entity_poly.pdbx_seq_one_letter_code
_entity_poly.pdbx_strand_id
1 'polypeptide(L)'
;MNGASPVTVLTNQVLKYQFPSSFSIGRGVQVAERFKIRPFRFLLRLLLDDRIGGLTKEEIGKIIITEAENEMDKCYEYIVGRLLQFREYGNQCLADDFMERYRPSKGMPNAQQPYNHLLDVANTLMNWLEYTQLVTREDGVLRILDDKREEVKYIVENVPKFIDRPEQHEYFQRKYGLDPKHKKDNRNLLQTQTITPRIIAQQKIKQAYITLALERPITRISTEVVDYVIQQTGIDGRTVEEVLEKQYPTGSVSAFMTKYFEMAFKGREEAVDFEKATVELFRDVFGFMTEHVGPIGLTPDVLLVSDQEGYQAIIDNKAYHKYTINNDHHNRMVHNYIENINRYSNSKNELAFFSYIAGGFGSHIDGQIMNIHNATGINGSAMSVSNLIRMVEENEKNSYSHKKIREIFSVNRQVRLQDVM
;
A
#
# COMPACT_ATOMS: atom_id res chain seq x y z
N MET A 1 -5.15 7.32 13.66
CA MET A 1 -5.63 5.98 13.24
C MET A 1 -5.50 5.07 14.46
N ASN A 2 -6.58 4.48 14.93
CA ASN A 2 -6.63 3.77 16.23
C ASN A 2 -6.01 2.36 16.18
N GLY A 3 -4.75 2.22 15.76
CA GLY A 3 -4.07 0.92 15.64
C GLY A 3 -4.51 0.06 14.44
N ALA A 4 -5.33 0.59 13.54
CA ALA A 4 -5.65 -0.10 12.30
C ALA A 4 -4.50 0.04 11.29
N SER A 5 -4.19 -1.04 10.57
CA SER A 5 -3.14 -1.00 9.55
C SER A 5 -3.48 0.00 8.43
N PRO A 6 -2.48 0.60 7.76
CA PRO A 6 -2.70 1.47 6.62
C PRO A 6 -3.52 0.79 5.53
N VAL A 7 -3.28 -0.50 5.28
CA VAL A 7 -4.01 -1.32 4.31
C VAL A 7 -5.48 -1.41 4.68
N THR A 8 -5.81 -1.74 5.94
CA THR A 8 -7.21 -1.82 6.42
C THR A 8 -7.93 -0.48 6.27
N VAL A 9 -7.27 0.63 6.64
CA VAL A 9 -7.85 1.97 6.53
C VAL A 9 -8.11 2.32 5.06
N LEU A 10 -7.12 2.12 4.19
CA LEU A 10 -7.26 2.39 2.76
C LEU A 10 -8.33 1.51 2.13
N THR A 11 -8.33 0.20 2.39
CA THR A 11 -9.33 -0.74 1.88
C THR A 11 -10.74 -0.28 2.23
N ASN A 12 -10.98 0.08 3.49
CA ASN A 12 -12.28 0.59 3.92
C ASN A 12 -12.69 1.88 3.21
N GLN A 13 -11.75 2.76 2.89
CA GLN A 13 -12.04 3.99 2.15
C GLN A 13 -12.29 3.73 0.66
N VAL A 14 -11.44 2.94 0.02
CA VAL A 14 -11.52 2.59 -1.40
C VAL A 14 -12.84 1.86 -1.70
N LEU A 15 -13.22 0.88 -0.87
CA LEU A 15 -14.45 0.11 -1.07
C LEU A 15 -15.75 0.89 -0.82
N LYS A 16 -15.67 2.03 -0.13
CA LYS A 16 -16.80 2.96 0.06
C LYS A 16 -16.85 4.06 -1.01
N TYR A 17 -15.76 4.26 -1.76
CA TYR A 17 -15.71 5.33 -2.75
C TYR A 17 -16.83 5.19 -3.76
N GLN A 18 -17.55 6.27 -4.00
CA GLN A 18 -18.67 6.34 -4.94
C GLN A 18 -18.60 7.56 -5.85
N PHE A 19 -19.18 7.43 -7.02
CA PHE A 19 -19.46 8.53 -7.93
C PHE A 19 -20.98 8.61 -8.17
N PRO A 20 -21.64 9.77 -8.02
CA PRO A 20 -21.08 11.05 -7.62
C PRO A 20 -20.67 11.11 -6.13
N SER A 21 -19.75 12.02 -5.84
CA SER A 21 -19.29 12.34 -4.50
C SER A 21 -19.26 13.85 -4.30
N SER A 22 -19.19 14.31 -3.06
CA SER A 22 -19.08 15.75 -2.75
C SER A 22 -17.92 16.43 -3.49
N PHE A 23 -16.81 15.70 -3.72
CA PHE A 23 -15.66 16.23 -4.43
C PHE A 23 -15.97 16.49 -5.92
N SER A 24 -16.68 15.58 -6.58
CA SER A 24 -17.03 15.73 -8.00
C SER A 24 -18.01 16.89 -8.23
N ILE A 25 -19.05 16.99 -7.37
CA ILE A 25 -20.08 18.04 -7.45
C ILE A 25 -19.52 19.41 -7.04
N GLY A 26 -18.72 19.45 -5.96
CA GLY A 26 -18.11 20.68 -5.46
C GLY A 26 -17.17 21.39 -6.43
N ARG A 27 -16.80 20.75 -7.53
CA ARG A 27 -16.04 21.34 -8.66
C ARG A 27 -16.91 21.82 -9.81
N GLY A 28 -18.22 21.92 -9.62
CA GLY A 28 -19.15 22.36 -10.64
C GLY A 28 -19.43 21.33 -11.74
N VAL A 29 -19.08 20.08 -11.51
CA VAL A 29 -19.38 18.98 -12.44
C VAL A 29 -20.87 18.69 -12.38
N GLN A 30 -21.55 18.81 -13.52
CA GLN A 30 -22.93 18.37 -13.65
C GLN A 30 -22.95 16.87 -13.88
N VAL A 31 -23.55 16.13 -12.95
CA VAL A 31 -23.64 14.67 -13.03
C VAL A 31 -25.10 14.29 -13.27
N ALA A 32 -25.36 13.57 -14.37
CA ALA A 32 -26.69 13.06 -14.64
C ALA A 32 -27.11 12.00 -13.58
N GLU A 33 -28.38 11.95 -13.22
CA GLU A 33 -28.92 11.08 -12.16
C GLU A 33 -28.65 9.57 -12.36
N ARG A 34 -28.45 9.15 -13.63
CA ARG A 34 -28.15 7.77 -13.97
C ARG A 34 -26.77 7.30 -13.47
N PHE A 35 -25.86 8.22 -13.17
CA PHE A 35 -24.54 7.88 -12.66
C PHE A 35 -24.58 7.58 -11.15
N LYS A 36 -24.52 6.31 -10.81
CA LYS A 36 -24.47 5.82 -9.44
C LYS A 36 -23.58 4.57 -9.37
N ILE A 37 -22.28 4.77 -9.21
CA ILE A 37 -21.30 3.68 -9.26
C ILE A 37 -20.29 3.77 -8.12
N ARG A 38 -19.87 2.62 -7.60
CA ARG A 38 -18.70 2.46 -6.74
C ARG A 38 -17.60 1.78 -7.55
N PRO A 39 -16.72 2.55 -8.19
CA PRO A 39 -15.85 2.04 -9.24
C PRO A 39 -14.98 0.87 -8.78
N PHE A 40 -14.45 0.90 -7.58
CA PHE A 40 -13.60 -0.19 -7.07
C PHE A 40 -14.39 -1.48 -6.84
N ARG A 41 -15.60 -1.39 -6.31
CA ARG A 41 -16.47 -2.56 -6.14
C ARG A 41 -16.97 -3.11 -7.48
N PHE A 42 -17.24 -2.23 -8.43
CA PHE A 42 -17.61 -2.61 -9.79
C PHE A 42 -16.48 -3.37 -10.49
N LEU A 43 -15.23 -2.89 -10.36
CA LEU A 43 -14.06 -3.61 -10.86
C LEU A 43 -13.88 -4.98 -10.19
N LEU A 44 -14.04 -5.07 -8.86
CA LEU A 44 -13.99 -6.35 -8.17
C LEU A 44 -15.08 -7.34 -8.63
N ARG A 45 -16.30 -6.82 -8.89
CA ARG A 45 -17.39 -7.64 -9.46
C ARG A 45 -17.03 -8.19 -10.85
N LEU A 46 -16.44 -7.37 -11.71
CA LEU A 46 -15.96 -7.81 -13.04
C LEU A 46 -14.83 -8.84 -12.93
N LEU A 47 -13.90 -8.65 -12.00
CA LEU A 47 -12.80 -9.59 -11.79
C LEU A 47 -13.24 -10.93 -11.21
N LEU A 48 -14.39 -11.00 -10.53
CA LEU A 48 -15.01 -12.25 -10.07
C LEU A 48 -15.71 -13.02 -11.19
N ASP A 49 -16.11 -12.34 -12.25
CA ASP A 49 -16.81 -12.96 -13.38
C ASP A 49 -15.85 -13.83 -14.19
N ASP A 50 -16.12 -15.12 -14.27
CA ASP A 50 -15.25 -16.08 -14.96
C ASP A 50 -15.14 -15.81 -16.47
N ARG A 51 -16.09 -15.07 -17.08
CA ARG A 51 -16.01 -14.58 -18.46
C ARG A 51 -14.92 -13.52 -18.64
N ILE A 52 -14.59 -12.79 -17.56
CA ILE A 52 -13.63 -11.68 -17.56
C ILE A 52 -12.28 -12.14 -16.98
N GLY A 53 -12.25 -12.66 -15.75
CA GLY A 53 -11.09 -13.24 -15.07
C GLY A 53 -9.92 -12.33 -14.80
N GLY A 54 -9.75 -11.26 -15.56
CA GLY A 54 -8.71 -10.24 -15.39
C GLY A 54 -8.99 -9.02 -16.25
N LEU A 55 -8.41 -7.86 -15.88
CA LEU A 55 -8.63 -6.59 -16.57
C LEU A 55 -7.30 -5.90 -16.88
N THR A 56 -7.14 -5.47 -18.12
CA THR A 56 -6.01 -4.64 -18.56
C THR A 56 -6.30 -3.15 -18.30
N LYS A 57 -5.24 -2.36 -18.28
CA LYS A 57 -5.35 -0.90 -18.17
C LYS A 57 -6.18 -0.28 -19.31
N GLU A 58 -6.08 -0.84 -20.52
CA GLU A 58 -6.83 -0.37 -21.68
C GLU A 58 -8.32 -0.67 -21.56
N GLU A 59 -8.67 -1.88 -21.14
CA GLU A 59 -10.07 -2.27 -20.89
C GLU A 59 -10.73 -1.36 -19.84
N ILE A 60 -10.01 -1.09 -18.74
CA ILE A 60 -10.51 -0.19 -17.70
C ILE A 60 -10.66 1.22 -18.26
N GLY A 61 -9.63 1.74 -18.95
CA GLY A 61 -9.61 3.11 -19.45
C GLY A 61 -10.60 3.39 -20.57
N LYS A 62 -10.68 2.49 -21.55
CA LYS A 62 -11.45 2.72 -22.77
C LYS A 62 -12.90 2.25 -22.70
N ILE A 63 -13.20 1.26 -21.87
CA ILE A 63 -14.55 0.66 -21.76
C ILE A 63 -15.19 1.01 -20.43
N ILE A 64 -14.56 0.61 -19.31
CA ILE A 64 -15.22 0.72 -18.00
C ILE A 64 -15.40 2.19 -17.59
N ILE A 65 -14.34 3.01 -17.66
CA ILE A 65 -14.39 4.42 -17.25
C ILE A 65 -15.34 5.23 -18.14
N THR A 66 -15.44 4.88 -19.42
CA THR A 66 -16.21 5.65 -20.38
C THR A 66 -17.68 5.23 -20.49
N GLU A 67 -18.01 3.97 -20.17
CA GLU A 67 -19.35 3.41 -20.43
C GLU A 67 -20.08 2.92 -19.17
N ALA A 68 -19.39 2.67 -18.03
CA ALA A 68 -20.05 2.20 -16.81
C ALA A 68 -20.75 3.35 -16.07
N GLU A 69 -22.06 3.39 -16.11
CA GLU A 69 -22.88 4.45 -15.51
C GLU A 69 -23.36 4.09 -14.10
N ASN A 70 -23.64 2.82 -13.84
CA ASN A 70 -24.20 2.36 -12.56
C ASN A 70 -23.91 0.87 -12.32
N GLU A 71 -24.35 0.36 -11.16
CA GLU A 71 -24.09 -1.02 -10.71
C GLU A 71 -25.26 -2.00 -10.97
N MET A 72 -26.31 -1.56 -11.72
CA MET A 72 -27.45 -2.43 -12.05
C MET A 72 -27.02 -3.54 -13.00
N ASP A 73 -27.66 -4.70 -12.91
CA ASP A 73 -27.33 -5.86 -13.71
C ASP A 73 -27.37 -5.59 -15.22
N LYS A 74 -28.30 -4.77 -15.68
CA LYS A 74 -28.37 -4.38 -17.09
C LYS A 74 -27.12 -3.63 -17.55
N CYS A 75 -26.61 -2.66 -16.74
CA CYS A 75 -25.38 -1.95 -17.05
C CYS A 75 -24.17 -2.88 -16.92
N TYR A 76 -24.17 -3.74 -15.92
CA TYR A 76 -23.11 -4.73 -15.70
C TYR A 76 -22.96 -5.67 -16.89
N GLU A 77 -24.04 -6.31 -17.36
CA GLU A 77 -24.01 -7.22 -18.49
C GLU A 77 -23.64 -6.50 -19.80
N TYR A 78 -24.07 -5.25 -19.96
CA TYR A 78 -23.63 -4.42 -21.08
C TYR A 78 -22.10 -4.25 -21.06
N ILE A 79 -21.52 -3.88 -19.91
CA ILE A 79 -20.05 -3.70 -19.78
C ILE A 79 -19.31 -5.02 -20.02
N VAL A 80 -19.81 -6.16 -19.51
CA VAL A 80 -19.23 -7.49 -19.79
C VAL A 80 -19.20 -7.74 -21.30
N GLY A 81 -20.33 -7.52 -21.98
CA GLY A 81 -20.41 -7.68 -23.44
C GLY A 81 -19.43 -6.77 -24.19
N ARG A 82 -19.29 -5.51 -23.75
CA ARG A 82 -18.35 -4.55 -24.33
C ARG A 82 -16.88 -4.95 -24.14
N LEU A 83 -16.54 -5.47 -22.96
CA LEU A 83 -15.19 -5.99 -22.69
C LEU A 83 -14.85 -7.18 -23.59
N LEU A 84 -15.76 -8.13 -23.75
CA LEU A 84 -15.57 -9.27 -24.63
C LEU A 84 -15.40 -8.82 -26.10
N GLN A 85 -16.23 -7.86 -26.54
CA GLN A 85 -16.11 -7.26 -27.85
C GLN A 85 -14.77 -6.52 -28.04
N PHE A 86 -14.31 -5.78 -27.02
CA PHE A 86 -13.01 -5.11 -27.07
C PHE A 86 -11.84 -6.09 -27.15
N ARG A 87 -11.94 -7.26 -26.48
CA ARG A 87 -10.94 -8.33 -26.59
C ARG A 87 -10.85 -8.93 -27.98
N GLU A 88 -11.99 -9.02 -28.67
CA GLU A 88 -12.07 -9.58 -30.02
C GLU A 88 -11.65 -8.59 -31.11
N TYR A 89 -12.12 -7.34 -31.03
CA TYR A 89 -11.97 -6.35 -32.10
C TYR A 89 -11.01 -5.18 -31.75
N GLY A 90 -10.54 -5.09 -30.52
CA GLY A 90 -9.68 -4.00 -30.07
C GLY A 90 -10.34 -2.64 -30.23
N ASN A 91 -9.57 -1.65 -30.66
CA ASN A 91 -10.05 -0.28 -30.86
C ASN A 91 -11.14 -0.14 -31.96
N GLN A 92 -11.33 -1.15 -32.81
CA GLN A 92 -12.34 -1.11 -33.86
C GLN A 92 -13.79 -1.14 -33.31
N CYS A 93 -13.97 -1.61 -32.07
CA CYS A 93 -15.28 -1.61 -31.43
C CYS A 93 -15.61 -0.27 -30.72
N LEU A 94 -14.69 0.66 -30.64
CA LEU A 94 -14.93 1.98 -30.05
C LEU A 94 -15.79 2.82 -31.02
N ALA A 95 -16.58 3.76 -30.46
CA ALA A 95 -17.39 4.64 -31.27
C ALA A 95 -16.51 5.54 -32.18
N ASP A 96 -17.00 5.88 -33.39
CA ASP A 96 -16.26 6.68 -34.34
C ASP A 96 -15.86 8.06 -33.78
N ASP A 97 -16.69 8.62 -32.91
CA ASP A 97 -16.47 9.90 -32.23
C ASP A 97 -15.71 9.78 -30.89
N PHE A 98 -15.18 8.58 -30.56
CA PHE A 98 -14.54 8.32 -29.27
C PHE A 98 -13.40 9.31 -28.95
N MET A 99 -12.58 9.62 -29.96
CA MET A 99 -11.46 10.57 -29.82
C MET A 99 -11.93 11.99 -29.51
N GLU A 100 -13.01 12.43 -30.14
CA GLU A 100 -13.57 13.77 -29.96
C GLU A 100 -14.27 13.86 -28.59
N ARG A 101 -15.07 12.87 -28.26
CA ARG A 101 -15.84 12.79 -27.00
C ARG A 101 -14.97 12.79 -25.76
N TYR A 102 -13.87 12.05 -25.79
CA TYR A 102 -12.95 11.89 -24.64
C TYR A 102 -11.65 12.67 -24.81
N ARG A 103 -11.67 13.75 -25.56
CA ARG A 103 -10.53 14.64 -25.71
C ARG A 103 -10.13 15.29 -24.39
N PRO A 104 -8.83 15.40 -24.04
CA PRO A 104 -8.39 16.11 -22.85
C PRO A 104 -8.90 17.55 -22.84
N SER A 105 -9.45 18.00 -21.69
CA SER A 105 -9.97 19.37 -21.53
C SER A 105 -8.88 20.45 -21.51
N LYS A 106 -7.62 20.08 -21.27
CA LYS A 106 -6.45 20.96 -21.27
C LYS A 106 -5.27 20.27 -21.97
N GLY A 107 -4.55 21.04 -22.79
CA GLY A 107 -3.39 20.56 -23.53
C GLY A 107 -3.73 19.91 -24.88
N MET A 108 -2.72 19.77 -25.75
CA MET A 108 -2.88 19.00 -26.98
C MET A 108 -2.81 17.51 -26.69
N PRO A 109 -3.67 16.69 -27.32
CA PRO A 109 -3.53 15.24 -27.26
C PRO A 109 -2.12 14.84 -27.73
N ASN A 110 -1.45 13.96 -26.99
CA ASN A 110 -0.23 13.35 -27.48
C ASN A 110 -0.58 12.53 -28.72
N ALA A 111 0.00 12.87 -29.86
CA ALA A 111 -0.28 12.18 -31.13
C ALA A 111 0.03 10.67 -31.08
N GLN A 112 0.98 10.26 -30.23
CA GLN A 112 1.36 8.86 -30.05
C GLN A 112 0.49 8.12 -29.01
N GLN A 113 -0.10 8.83 -28.05
CA GLN A 113 -0.92 8.25 -26.98
C GLN A 113 -2.10 9.18 -26.62
N PRO A 114 -3.08 9.30 -27.50
CA PRO A 114 -4.17 10.27 -27.37
C PRO A 114 -5.10 10.03 -26.17
N TYR A 115 -5.06 8.82 -25.58
CA TYR A 115 -5.90 8.42 -24.46
C TYR A 115 -5.17 8.37 -23.11
N ASN A 116 -3.97 8.95 -23.00
CA ASN A 116 -3.16 8.86 -21.79
C ASN A 116 -3.93 9.23 -20.52
N HIS A 117 -4.76 10.27 -20.55
CA HIS A 117 -5.55 10.68 -19.39
C HIS A 117 -6.55 9.61 -18.92
N LEU A 118 -7.16 8.83 -19.84
CA LEU A 118 -8.02 7.68 -19.48
C LEU A 118 -7.18 6.56 -18.89
N LEU A 119 -6.03 6.29 -19.50
CA LEU A 119 -5.11 5.26 -19.01
C LEU A 119 -4.46 5.64 -17.67
N ASP A 120 -4.26 6.93 -17.39
CA ASP A 120 -3.75 7.42 -16.10
C ASP A 120 -4.80 7.22 -15.01
N VAL A 121 -6.08 7.51 -15.30
CA VAL A 121 -7.18 7.20 -14.37
C VAL A 121 -7.29 5.70 -14.13
N ALA A 122 -7.23 4.88 -15.18
CA ALA A 122 -7.24 3.43 -15.08
C ALA A 122 -6.09 2.92 -14.22
N ASN A 123 -4.88 3.41 -14.44
CA ASN A 123 -3.70 3.06 -13.67
C ASN A 123 -3.86 3.45 -12.19
N THR A 124 -4.46 4.59 -11.91
CA THR A 124 -4.75 5.03 -10.54
C THR A 124 -5.72 4.09 -9.85
N LEU A 125 -6.81 3.69 -10.51
CA LEU A 125 -7.77 2.72 -9.98
C LEU A 125 -7.11 1.36 -9.71
N MET A 126 -6.28 0.86 -10.64
CA MET A 126 -5.54 -0.38 -10.47
C MET A 126 -4.58 -0.31 -9.28
N ASN A 127 -3.79 0.77 -9.15
CA ASN A 127 -2.87 0.95 -8.04
C ASN A 127 -3.60 0.95 -6.69
N TRP A 128 -4.72 1.65 -6.59
CA TRP A 128 -5.49 1.72 -5.35
C TRP A 128 -6.12 0.37 -4.98
N LEU A 129 -6.57 -0.41 -5.97
CA LEU A 129 -7.01 -1.78 -5.70
C LEU A 129 -5.85 -2.68 -5.27
N GLU A 130 -4.69 -2.56 -5.87
CA GLU A 130 -3.50 -3.32 -5.49
C GLU A 130 -3.10 -3.06 -4.03
N TYR A 131 -3.18 -1.79 -3.57
CA TYR A 131 -2.96 -1.45 -2.16
C TYR A 131 -3.94 -2.09 -1.18
N THR A 132 -5.14 -2.50 -1.64
CA THR A 132 -6.07 -3.26 -0.79
C THR A 132 -5.61 -4.69 -0.52
N GLN A 133 -4.64 -5.19 -1.29
CA GLN A 133 -4.16 -6.58 -1.24
C GLN A 133 -5.26 -7.63 -1.53
N LEU A 134 -6.32 -7.22 -2.21
CA LEU A 134 -7.36 -8.11 -2.73
C LEU A 134 -7.03 -8.61 -4.14
N VAL A 135 -6.19 -7.87 -4.84
CA VAL A 135 -5.83 -8.09 -6.23
C VAL A 135 -4.32 -7.98 -6.44
N THR A 136 -3.83 -8.56 -7.50
CA THR A 136 -2.44 -8.42 -7.97
C THR A 136 -2.44 -8.00 -9.42
N ARG A 137 -1.32 -7.40 -9.86
CA ARG A 137 -1.08 -7.05 -11.27
C ARG A 137 0.08 -7.86 -11.82
N GLU A 138 -0.24 -8.82 -12.67
CA GLU A 138 0.73 -9.67 -13.35
C GLU A 138 0.65 -9.43 -14.86
N ASP A 139 1.80 -9.16 -15.50
CA ASP A 139 1.91 -8.88 -16.92
C ASP A 139 0.97 -7.76 -17.42
N GLY A 140 0.74 -6.75 -16.56
CA GLY A 140 -0.16 -5.64 -16.86
C GLY A 140 -1.66 -5.94 -16.69
N VAL A 141 -2.02 -7.16 -16.29
CA VAL A 141 -3.39 -7.62 -16.07
C VAL A 141 -3.70 -7.65 -14.57
N LEU A 142 -4.75 -6.97 -14.17
CA LEU A 142 -5.27 -6.98 -12.80
C LEU A 142 -6.10 -8.25 -12.58
N ARG A 143 -5.82 -9.02 -11.52
CA ARG A 143 -6.54 -10.25 -11.14
C ARG A 143 -6.80 -10.27 -9.66
N ILE A 144 -7.85 -10.97 -9.22
CA ILE A 144 -8.05 -11.30 -7.81
C ILE A 144 -7.00 -12.33 -7.41
N LEU A 145 -6.43 -12.16 -6.21
CA LEU A 145 -5.59 -13.19 -5.59
C LEU A 145 -6.44 -14.42 -5.27
N ASP A 146 -5.93 -15.62 -5.55
CA ASP A 146 -6.68 -16.86 -5.40
C ASP A 146 -7.19 -17.04 -3.96
N ASP A 147 -6.36 -16.75 -2.96
CA ASP A 147 -6.69 -16.80 -1.54
C ASP A 147 -7.67 -15.70 -1.09
N LYS A 148 -7.90 -14.68 -1.91
CA LYS A 148 -8.79 -13.54 -1.64
C LYS A 148 -10.16 -13.66 -2.35
N ARG A 149 -10.37 -14.68 -3.16
CA ARG A 149 -11.57 -14.81 -3.97
C ARG A 149 -12.85 -14.82 -3.12
N GLU A 150 -12.87 -15.56 -2.01
CA GLU A 150 -14.04 -15.60 -1.11
C GLU A 150 -14.25 -14.27 -0.37
N GLU A 151 -13.17 -13.60 0.04
CA GLU A 151 -13.25 -12.27 0.65
C GLU A 151 -13.84 -11.25 -0.33
N VAL A 152 -13.37 -11.25 -1.57
CA VAL A 152 -13.89 -10.37 -2.63
C VAL A 152 -15.35 -10.66 -2.94
N LYS A 153 -15.75 -11.93 -2.99
CA LYS A 153 -17.15 -12.35 -3.16
C LYS A 153 -18.02 -11.77 -2.04
N TYR A 154 -17.61 -11.94 -0.80
CA TYR A 154 -18.31 -11.35 0.36
C TYR A 154 -18.43 -9.83 0.23
N ILE A 155 -17.36 -9.13 -0.16
CA ILE A 155 -17.37 -7.69 -0.39
C ILE A 155 -18.38 -7.30 -1.46
N VAL A 156 -18.42 -7.99 -2.58
CA VAL A 156 -19.31 -7.68 -3.70
C VAL A 156 -20.77 -7.93 -3.34
N GLU A 157 -21.08 -9.00 -2.61
CA GLU A 157 -22.44 -9.36 -2.19
C GLU A 157 -22.96 -8.42 -1.07
N ASN A 158 -22.10 -7.97 -0.17
CA ASN A 158 -22.48 -7.12 0.97
C ASN A 158 -22.29 -5.63 0.65
N VAL A 159 -23.14 -5.12 -0.21
CA VAL A 159 -23.05 -3.76 -0.72
C VAL A 159 -23.56 -2.74 0.30
N PRO A 160 -22.75 -1.75 0.75
CA PRO A 160 -23.22 -0.67 1.60
C PRO A 160 -24.20 0.22 0.83
N LYS A 161 -25.15 0.84 1.54
CA LYS A 161 -26.08 1.80 0.94
C LYS A 161 -25.31 2.93 0.27
N PHE A 162 -25.78 3.35 -0.90
CA PHE A 162 -25.27 4.52 -1.59
C PHE A 162 -25.56 5.77 -0.73
N ILE A 163 -24.58 6.63 -0.58
CA ILE A 163 -24.78 7.88 0.16
C ILE A 163 -25.48 8.87 -0.78
N ASP A 164 -26.69 9.26 -0.39
CA ASP A 164 -27.48 10.28 -1.06
C ASP A 164 -26.95 11.70 -0.75
N ARG A 165 -27.47 12.71 -1.43
CA ARG A 165 -27.16 14.13 -1.24
C ARG A 165 -25.66 14.44 -1.27
N PRO A 166 -24.93 14.04 -2.33
CA PRO A 166 -23.50 14.30 -2.44
C PRO A 166 -23.15 15.80 -2.52
N GLU A 167 -24.13 16.68 -2.82
CA GLU A 167 -24.01 18.14 -2.78
C GLU A 167 -23.90 18.69 -1.34
N GLN A 168 -24.35 17.94 -0.34
CA GLN A 168 -24.27 18.32 1.07
C GLN A 168 -22.98 17.79 1.68
N HIS A 169 -21.88 18.55 1.58
CA HIS A 169 -20.53 18.10 1.95
C HIS A 169 -20.44 17.53 3.37
N GLU A 170 -21.00 18.21 4.37
CA GLU A 170 -20.92 17.76 5.76
C GLU A 170 -21.72 16.47 5.98
N TYR A 171 -22.93 16.39 5.45
CA TYR A 171 -23.75 15.19 5.49
C TYR A 171 -23.05 14.01 4.83
N PHE A 172 -22.51 14.21 3.62
CA PHE A 172 -21.80 13.18 2.88
C PHE A 172 -20.58 12.67 3.66
N GLN A 173 -19.75 13.58 4.18
CA GLN A 173 -18.58 13.22 4.96
C GLN A 173 -18.94 12.45 6.23
N ARG A 174 -20.00 12.81 6.92
CA ARG A 174 -20.51 12.08 8.10
C ARG A 174 -20.91 10.65 7.74
N LYS A 175 -21.66 10.47 6.65
CA LYS A 175 -22.07 9.14 6.19
C LYS A 175 -20.88 8.31 5.68
N TYR A 176 -19.97 8.93 4.96
CA TYR A 176 -18.77 8.29 4.45
C TYR A 176 -17.84 7.83 5.59
N GLY A 177 -17.74 8.62 6.66
CA GLY A 177 -16.92 8.31 7.84
C GLY A 177 -17.56 7.35 8.84
N LEU A 178 -18.77 6.82 8.61
CA LEU A 178 -19.35 5.81 9.47
C LEU A 178 -18.50 4.55 9.49
N ASP A 179 -18.19 4.08 10.70
CA ASP A 179 -17.59 2.77 10.90
C ASP A 179 -18.60 1.67 10.52
N PRO A 180 -18.32 0.84 9.48
CA PRO A 180 -19.23 -0.22 9.06
C PRO A 180 -19.49 -1.24 10.14
N LYS A 181 -18.49 -1.52 10.99
CA LYS A 181 -18.56 -2.51 12.06
C LYS A 181 -19.43 -2.05 13.23
N HIS A 182 -19.32 -0.80 13.62
CA HIS A 182 -19.99 -0.28 14.79
C HIS A 182 -21.22 0.60 14.47
N LYS A 183 -21.44 0.94 13.20
CA LYS A 183 -22.54 1.82 12.72
C LYS A 183 -22.60 3.17 13.48
N LYS A 184 -21.50 3.60 14.08
CA LYS A 184 -21.37 4.84 14.83
C LYS A 184 -20.70 5.90 13.98
N ASP A 185 -21.27 7.09 13.96
CA ASP A 185 -20.62 8.29 13.46
C ASP A 185 -19.59 8.74 14.50
N ASN A 186 -18.32 8.48 14.23
CA ASN A 186 -17.22 8.89 15.11
C ASN A 186 -17.08 10.42 15.23
N ARG A 187 -17.85 11.18 14.46
CA ARG A 187 -17.86 12.64 14.43
C ARG A 187 -19.19 13.22 14.95
N ASN A 188 -19.87 12.51 15.84
CA ASN A 188 -21.12 13.00 16.41
C ASN A 188 -20.86 14.22 17.30
N LEU A 189 -20.95 15.41 16.70
CA LEU A 189 -20.79 16.71 17.34
C LEU A 189 -21.91 17.05 18.31
N LEU A 190 -23.01 16.27 18.35
CA LEU A 190 -24.15 16.48 19.22
C LEU A 190 -24.02 15.78 20.58
N GLN A 191 -23.09 14.87 20.75
CA GLN A 191 -22.76 14.32 22.06
C GLN A 191 -21.61 15.12 22.67
N THR A 192 -21.92 16.14 23.44
CA THR A 192 -21.01 16.69 24.45
C THR A 192 -20.66 15.56 25.43
N GLN A 193 -19.59 14.79 25.14
CA GLN A 193 -19.00 13.97 26.17
C GLN A 193 -18.57 14.92 27.29
N THR A 194 -19.07 14.70 28.50
CA THR A 194 -18.56 15.39 29.67
C THR A 194 -17.05 15.06 29.73
N ILE A 195 -16.23 16.07 29.41
CA ILE A 195 -14.77 15.93 29.42
C ILE A 195 -14.33 15.80 30.88
N THR A 196 -14.12 14.58 31.32
CA THR A 196 -13.61 14.32 32.66
C THR A 196 -12.06 14.40 32.67
N PRO A 197 -11.44 14.71 33.79
CA PRO A 197 -9.98 14.68 33.93
C PRO A 197 -9.37 13.34 33.45
N ARG A 198 -10.09 12.24 33.67
CA ARG A 198 -9.70 10.89 33.21
C ARG A 198 -9.66 10.78 31.69
N ILE A 199 -10.63 11.34 30.98
CA ILE A 199 -10.66 11.36 29.51
C ILE A 199 -9.51 12.20 28.97
N ILE A 200 -9.22 13.35 29.58
CA ILE A 200 -8.08 14.20 29.21
C ILE A 200 -6.76 13.44 29.39
N ALA A 201 -6.59 12.77 30.53
CA ALA A 201 -5.40 11.95 30.81
C ALA A 201 -5.22 10.85 29.76
N GLN A 202 -6.28 10.09 29.47
CA GLN A 202 -6.26 9.05 28.44
C GLN A 202 -5.90 9.59 27.04
N GLN A 203 -6.41 10.75 26.66
CA GLN A 203 -6.09 11.39 25.38
C GLN A 203 -4.62 11.83 25.32
N LYS A 204 -4.07 12.41 26.40
CA LYS A 204 -2.66 12.79 26.49
C LYS A 204 -1.73 11.58 26.39
N ILE A 205 -2.02 10.51 27.15
CA ILE A 205 -1.27 9.25 27.09
C ILE A 205 -1.26 8.70 25.68
N LYS A 206 -2.44 8.61 25.05
CA LYS A 206 -2.60 8.11 23.70
C LYS A 206 -1.81 8.94 22.69
N GLN A 207 -1.87 10.27 22.79
CA GLN A 207 -1.15 11.15 21.89
C GLN A 207 0.37 10.98 22.02
N ALA A 208 0.91 10.96 23.24
CA ALA A 208 2.33 10.76 23.49
C ALA A 208 2.79 9.38 22.99
N TYR A 209 2.01 8.33 23.25
CA TYR A 209 2.30 6.97 22.77
C TYR A 209 2.29 6.88 21.23
N ILE A 210 1.29 7.44 20.56
CA ILE A 210 1.22 7.43 19.09
C ILE A 210 2.37 8.24 18.48
N THR A 211 2.77 9.34 19.09
CA THR A 211 3.95 10.10 18.63
C THR A 211 5.20 9.22 18.64
N LEU A 212 5.45 8.50 19.73
CA LEU A 212 6.56 7.56 19.82
C LEU A 212 6.43 6.40 18.81
N ALA A 213 5.21 5.84 18.69
CA ALA A 213 4.94 4.73 17.78
C ALA A 213 5.01 5.10 16.28
N LEU A 214 4.99 6.37 15.94
CA LEU A 214 5.28 6.88 14.58
C LEU A 214 6.77 6.95 14.31
N GLU A 215 7.59 7.12 15.34
CA GLU A 215 9.04 7.27 15.20
C GLU A 215 9.77 5.92 15.19
N ARG A 216 9.29 4.97 15.99
CA ARG A 216 9.88 3.62 16.08
C ARG A 216 8.81 2.53 16.21
N PRO A 217 9.07 1.30 15.70
CA PRO A 217 8.13 0.20 15.85
C PRO A 217 8.06 -0.25 17.32
N ILE A 218 6.85 -0.26 17.89
CA ILE A 218 6.62 -0.72 19.27
C ILE A 218 5.93 -2.07 19.21
N THR A 219 6.67 -3.13 19.49
CA THR A 219 6.17 -4.52 19.46
C THR A 219 5.54 -4.96 20.79
N ARG A 220 5.87 -4.26 21.89
CA ARG A 220 5.32 -4.50 23.24
C ARG A 220 5.39 -3.24 24.08
N ILE A 221 4.55 -3.15 25.10
CA ILE A 221 4.64 -2.09 26.08
C ILE A 221 5.77 -2.44 27.06
N SER A 222 6.89 -1.76 26.95
CA SER A 222 8.06 -1.90 27.83
C SER A 222 8.12 -0.75 28.84
N THR A 223 8.92 -0.92 29.90
CA THR A 223 9.18 0.15 30.88
C THR A 223 9.65 1.43 30.21
N GLU A 224 10.51 1.32 29.19
CA GLU A 224 11.02 2.47 28.42
C GLU A 224 9.89 3.24 27.71
N VAL A 225 8.90 2.54 27.15
CA VAL A 225 7.72 3.15 26.51
C VAL A 225 6.87 3.86 27.56
N VAL A 226 6.66 3.23 28.71
CA VAL A 226 5.91 3.82 29.83
C VAL A 226 6.61 5.08 30.35
N ASP A 227 7.93 5.01 30.61
CA ASP A 227 8.73 6.14 31.07
C ASP A 227 8.71 7.32 30.10
N TYR A 228 8.82 7.06 28.80
CA TYR A 228 8.68 8.09 27.79
C TYR A 228 7.32 8.81 27.88
N VAL A 229 6.23 8.04 28.00
CA VAL A 229 4.88 8.61 28.09
C VAL A 229 4.69 9.39 29.39
N ILE A 230 5.25 8.93 30.51
CA ILE A 230 5.26 9.65 31.78
C ILE A 230 5.97 10.99 31.61
N GLN A 231 7.17 11.00 31.02
CA GLN A 231 7.96 12.21 30.78
C GLN A 231 7.21 13.23 29.92
N GLN A 232 6.52 12.76 28.86
CA GLN A 232 5.78 13.63 27.96
C GLN A 232 4.47 14.18 28.55
N THR A 233 3.83 13.45 29.48
CA THR A 233 2.47 13.77 29.95
C THR A 233 2.41 14.26 31.38
N GLY A 234 3.40 13.93 32.19
CA GLY A 234 3.39 14.16 33.66
C GLY A 234 2.35 13.34 34.41
N ILE A 235 1.80 12.27 33.78
CA ILE A 235 0.79 11.42 34.39
C ILE A 235 1.50 10.26 35.12
N ASP A 236 0.93 9.83 36.25
CA ASP A 236 1.51 8.75 37.04
C ASP A 236 1.62 7.43 36.26
N GLY A 237 2.70 6.68 36.56
CA GLY A 237 3.08 5.49 35.79
C GLY A 237 2.01 4.40 35.79
N ARG A 238 1.30 4.20 36.91
CA ARG A 238 0.25 3.18 37.00
C ARG A 238 -0.90 3.48 36.03
N THR A 239 -1.33 4.75 35.99
CA THR A 239 -2.37 5.18 35.03
C THR A 239 -1.91 5.04 33.58
N VAL A 240 -0.65 5.37 33.29
CA VAL A 240 -0.06 5.22 31.96
C VAL A 240 -0.06 3.75 31.54
N GLU A 241 0.46 2.87 32.39
CA GLU A 241 0.57 1.43 32.15
C GLU A 241 -0.81 0.79 31.93
N GLU A 242 -1.79 1.03 32.82
CA GLU A 242 -3.17 0.53 32.70
C GLU A 242 -3.83 0.97 31.36
N VAL A 243 -3.59 2.21 30.93
CA VAL A 243 -4.16 2.72 29.67
C VAL A 243 -3.48 2.08 28.46
N LEU A 244 -2.14 1.99 28.45
CA LEU A 244 -1.38 1.43 27.34
C LEU A 244 -1.66 -0.07 27.18
N GLU A 245 -1.58 -0.87 28.24
CA GLU A 245 -1.86 -2.31 28.19
C GLU A 245 -3.29 -2.62 27.73
N LYS A 246 -4.26 -1.81 28.17
CA LYS A 246 -5.66 -1.97 27.76
C LYS A 246 -5.89 -1.63 26.29
N GLN A 247 -5.22 -0.59 25.78
CA GLN A 247 -5.47 -0.08 24.43
C GLN A 247 -4.51 -0.64 23.37
N TYR A 248 -3.31 -1.03 23.76
CA TYR A 248 -2.23 -1.48 22.88
C TYR A 248 -1.53 -2.72 23.44
N PRO A 249 -2.25 -3.82 23.74
CA PRO A 249 -1.69 -4.99 24.40
C PRO A 249 -0.54 -5.66 23.64
N THR A 250 -0.51 -5.48 22.31
CA THR A 250 0.52 -6.02 21.40
C THR A 250 1.42 -4.93 20.80
N GLY A 251 1.45 -3.75 21.42
CA GLY A 251 2.16 -2.62 20.85
C GLY A 251 1.42 -1.93 19.71
N SER A 252 2.14 -1.24 18.83
CA SER A 252 1.57 -0.49 17.69
C SER A 252 2.57 -0.35 16.55
N VAL A 253 3.00 -1.46 15.97
CA VAL A 253 3.89 -1.45 14.79
C VAL A 253 3.17 -0.82 13.58
N SER A 254 1.86 -0.97 13.49
CA SER A 254 1.04 -0.38 12.42
C SER A 254 1.09 1.15 12.35
N ALA A 255 1.30 1.84 13.49
CA ALA A 255 1.48 3.30 13.50
C ALA A 255 2.80 3.69 12.81
N PHE A 256 3.88 2.99 13.14
CA PHE A 256 5.18 3.15 12.49
C PHE A 256 5.10 2.86 10.99
N MET A 257 4.44 1.77 10.58
CA MET A 257 4.28 1.41 9.17
C MET A 257 3.49 2.44 8.37
N THR A 258 2.66 3.25 9.01
CA THR A 258 1.98 4.38 8.36
C THR A 258 3.00 5.44 7.90
N LYS A 259 3.90 5.85 8.80
CA LYS A 259 4.96 6.82 8.49
C LYS A 259 5.97 6.23 7.51
N TYR A 260 6.35 4.96 7.71
CA TYR A 260 7.21 4.22 6.81
C TYR A 260 6.68 4.19 5.37
N PHE A 261 5.38 3.96 5.22
CA PHE A 261 4.71 4.03 3.92
C PHE A 261 4.83 5.43 3.29
N GLU A 262 4.58 6.50 4.06
CA GLU A 262 4.68 7.87 3.55
C GLU A 262 6.10 8.21 3.08
N MET A 263 7.14 7.81 3.84
CA MET A 263 8.55 8.06 3.49
C MET A 263 8.92 7.45 2.14
N ALA A 264 8.40 6.27 1.81
CA ALA A 264 8.67 5.59 0.54
C ALA A 264 8.19 6.37 -0.71
N PHE A 265 7.37 7.40 -0.53
CA PHE A 265 6.80 8.20 -1.62
C PHE A 265 7.26 9.66 -1.65
N LYS A 266 8.05 10.12 -0.66
CA LYS A 266 8.45 11.52 -0.53
C LYS A 266 9.77 11.90 -1.23
N GLY A 267 10.42 10.95 -1.85
CA GLY A 267 11.64 11.20 -2.61
C GLY A 267 12.85 11.52 -1.72
N ARG A 268 13.75 12.38 -2.23
CA ARG A 268 15.05 12.66 -1.58
C ARG A 268 14.96 13.30 -0.21
N GLU A 269 13.88 14.01 0.09
CA GLU A 269 13.72 14.75 1.34
C GLU A 269 13.68 13.82 2.57
N GLU A 270 13.11 12.63 2.43
CA GLU A 270 13.01 11.66 3.53
C GLU A 270 13.77 10.34 3.26
N ALA A 271 14.69 10.31 2.27
CA ALA A 271 15.41 9.09 1.92
C ALA A 271 16.21 8.52 3.11
N VAL A 272 16.95 9.36 3.82
CA VAL A 272 17.76 8.94 4.99
C VAL A 272 16.87 8.46 6.15
N ASP A 273 15.72 9.09 6.35
CA ASP A 273 14.76 8.67 7.39
C ASP A 273 14.12 7.33 7.01
N PHE A 274 13.88 7.09 5.72
CA PHE A 274 13.39 5.81 5.20
C PHE A 274 14.41 4.69 5.41
N GLU A 275 15.70 4.95 5.18
CA GLU A 275 16.79 4.01 5.46
C GLU A 275 16.86 3.66 6.96
N LYS A 276 16.87 4.66 7.84
CA LYS A 276 16.89 4.47 9.30
C LYS A 276 15.66 3.71 9.79
N ALA A 277 14.48 4.04 9.27
CA ALA A 277 13.24 3.34 9.59
C ALA A 277 13.30 1.86 9.17
N THR A 278 14.00 1.55 8.06
CA THR A 278 14.25 0.16 7.63
C THR A 278 15.17 -0.58 8.61
N VAL A 279 16.22 0.08 9.11
CA VAL A 279 17.08 -0.47 10.16
C VAL A 279 16.26 -0.85 11.40
N GLU A 280 15.43 0.06 11.89
CA GLU A 280 14.59 -0.17 13.07
C GLU A 280 13.56 -1.28 12.83
N LEU A 281 12.95 -1.31 11.65
CA LEU A 281 11.98 -2.33 11.29
C LEU A 281 12.60 -3.74 11.33
N PHE A 282 13.73 -3.94 10.67
CA PHE A 282 14.38 -5.24 10.63
C PHE A 282 14.97 -5.64 11.99
N ARG A 283 15.43 -4.69 12.79
CA ARG A 283 15.92 -4.95 14.15
C ARG A 283 14.79 -5.30 15.11
N ASP A 284 13.77 -4.45 15.22
CA ASP A 284 12.81 -4.51 16.32
C ASP A 284 11.62 -5.43 16.02
N VAL A 285 11.29 -5.62 14.74
CA VAL A 285 10.17 -6.49 14.32
C VAL A 285 10.65 -7.87 13.89
N PHE A 286 11.75 -7.95 13.13
CA PHE A 286 12.25 -9.22 12.60
C PHE A 286 13.47 -9.79 13.34
N GLY A 287 14.08 -9.04 14.27
CA GLY A 287 15.11 -9.53 15.17
C GLY A 287 16.50 -9.66 14.56
N PHE A 288 16.79 -8.98 13.46
CA PHE A 288 18.13 -8.94 12.87
C PHE A 288 19.08 -8.03 13.64
N MET A 289 20.35 -8.36 13.61
CA MET A 289 21.37 -7.34 13.83
C MET A 289 21.43 -6.49 12.55
N THR A 290 21.30 -5.17 12.71
CA THR A 290 21.18 -4.23 11.60
C THR A 290 22.20 -3.13 11.71
N GLU A 291 22.72 -2.66 10.58
CA GLU A 291 23.62 -1.53 10.51
C GLU A 291 23.16 -0.57 9.40
N HIS A 292 23.05 0.72 9.74
CA HIS A 292 22.86 1.80 8.78
C HIS A 292 24.24 2.22 8.27
N VAL A 293 24.59 1.82 7.06
CA VAL A 293 25.88 2.19 6.48
C VAL A 293 25.86 3.62 6.00
N GLY A 294 24.74 4.07 5.46
CA GLY A 294 24.42 5.48 5.21
C GLY A 294 24.99 6.06 3.92
N PRO A 295 24.76 7.36 3.68
CA PRO A 295 24.95 8.00 2.39
C PRO A 295 26.40 8.40 2.09
N ILE A 296 27.38 7.94 2.84
CA ILE A 296 28.80 8.32 2.66
C ILE A 296 29.41 7.50 1.55
N GLY A 297 29.33 8.00 0.33
CA GLY A 297 29.94 7.37 -0.84
C GLY A 297 29.00 6.37 -1.57
N LEU A 298 29.60 5.38 -2.23
CA LEU A 298 28.89 4.32 -2.96
C LEU A 298 28.71 3.09 -2.03
N THR A 299 27.95 3.27 -0.97
CA THR A 299 27.70 2.26 0.07
C THR A 299 26.25 1.77 0.03
N PRO A 300 25.96 0.53 0.46
CA PRO A 300 24.58 0.09 0.65
C PRO A 300 23.92 0.89 1.78
N ASP A 301 22.59 0.97 1.78
CA ASP A 301 21.86 1.73 2.78
C ASP A 301 21.83 0.98 4.12
N VAL A 302 21.46 -0.31 4.10
CA VAL A 302 21.27 -1.14 5.30
C VAL A 302 21.89 -2.52 5.12
N LEU A 303 22.59 -2.97 6.15
CA LEU A 303 23.05 -4.35 6.29
C LEU A 303 22.21 -5.09 7.33
N LEU A 304 21.84 -6.32 7.02
CA LEU A 304 21.20 -7.26 7.91
C LEU A 304 22.15 -8.42 8.20
N VAL A 305 22.26 -8.81 9.46
CA VAL A 305 23.04 -9.98 9.86
C VAL A 305 22.20 -10.93 10.70
N SER A 306 22.17 -12.19 10.32
CA SER A 306 21.55 -13.28 11.04
C SER A 306 22.61 -14.27 11.46
N ASP A 307 23.06 -14.18 12.72
CA ASP A 307 23.99 -15.18 13.27
C ASP A 307 23.31 -16.53 13.47
N GLN A 308 22.00 -16.55 13.71
CA GLN A 308 21.23 -17.78 13.87
C GLN A 308 21.27 -18.67 12.63
N GLU A 309 21.21 -18.06 11.45
CA GLU A 309 21.15 -18.76 10.15
C GLU A 309 22.47 -18.60 9.36
N GLY A 310 23.48 -17.92 9.92
CA GLY A 310 24.81 -17.79 9.33
C GLY A 310 24.85 -16.99 8.03
N TYR A 311 23.99 -15.99 7.84
CA TYR A 311 24.00 -15.15 6.64
C TYR A 311 23.92 -13.65 6.94
N GLN A 312 24.27 -12.86 5.95
CA GLN A 312 24.05 -11.42 5.89
C GLN A 312 23.35 -11.02 4.60
N ALA A 313 22.77 -9.84 4.57
CA ALA A 313 22.04 -9.35 3.42
C ALA A 313 22.16 -7.82 3.26
N ILE A 314 21.95 -7.35 2.03
CA ILE A 314 21.96 -5.93 1.67
C ILE A 314 20.52 -5.48 1.40
N ILE A 315 20.12 -4.36 2.01
CA ILE A 315 18.89 -3.66 1.65
C ILE A 315 19.26 -2.27 1.12
N ASP A 316 18.66 -1.91 -0.01
CA ASP A 316 18.84 -0.62 -0.66
C ASP A 316 17.47 0.05 -0.85
N ASN A 317 17.25 1.16 -0.13
CA ASN A 317 15.97 1.85 -0.07
C ASN A 317 15.82 2.85 -1.23
N LYS A 318 14.65 2.88 -1.83
CA LYS A 318 14.35 3.78 -2.94
C LYS A 318 13.01 4.48 -2.71
N ALA A 319 13.04 5.73 -2.28
CA ALA A 319 11.86 6.54 -2.02
C ALA A 319 11.18 6.99 -3.32
N TYR A 320 10.70 6.05 -4.13
CA TYR A 320 10.08 6.28 -5.43
C TYR A 320 8.74 5.57 -5.55
N HIS A 321 7.77 6.23 -6.17
CA HIS A 321 6.48 5.63 -6.55
C HIS A 321 6.64 4.47 -7.54
N LYS A 322 7.60 4.58 -8.45
CA LYS A 322 7.85 3.59 -9.49
C LYS A 322 9.34 3.55 -9.77
N TYR A 323 10.03 2.69 -9.04
CA TYR A 323 11.46 2.51 -9.19
C TYR A 323 11.80 1.54 -10.32
N THR A 324 12.86 1.82 -11.04
CA THR A 324 13.51 0.95 -12.01
C THR A 324 15.01 1.02 -11.81
N ILE A 325 15.70 -0.13 -11.93
CA ILE A 325 17.15 -0.20 -11.77
C ILE A 325 17.77 0.31 -13.07
N ASN A 326 18.40 1.47 -13.03
CA ASN A 326 19.20 1.97 -14.14
C ASN A 326 20.61 1.38 -14.12
N ASN A 327 21.42 1.62 -15.16
CA ASN A 327 22.77 1.06 -15.27
C ASN A 327 23.68 1.49 -14.12
N ASP A 328 23.55 2.71 -13.61
CA ASP A 328 24.34 3.18 -12.48
C ASP A 328 23.99 2.41 -11.20
N HIS A 329 22.70 2.23 -10.89
CA HIS A 329 22.24 1.47 -9.74
C HIS A 329 22.58 -0.03 -9.87
N HIS A 330 22.51 -0.59 -11.08
CA HIS A 330 22.96 -1.95 -11.36
C HIS A 330 24.45 -2.12 -11.02
N ASN A 331 25.29 -1.23 -11.56
CA ASN A 331 26.74 -1.28 -11.33
C ASN A 331 27.10 -1.06 -9.85
N ARG A 332 26.38 -0.18 -9.15
CA ARG A 332 26.57 0.00 -7.70
C ARG A 332 26.26 -1.27 -6.93
N MET A 333 25.15 -1.93 -7.20
CA MET A 333 24.79 -3.16 -6.52
C MET A 333 25.84 -4.26 -6.79
N VAL A 334 26.23 -4.47 -8.05
CA VAL A 334 27.19 -5.51 -8.43
C VAL A 334 28.59 -5.19 -7.90
N HIS A 335 29.18 -4.06 -8.33
CA HIS A 335 30.59 -3.80 -8.13
C HIS A 335 30.94 -3.06 -6.83
N ASN A 336 30.01 -2.24 -6.32
CA ASN A 336 30.29 -1.49 -5.09
C ASN A 336 29.80 -2.23 -3.85
N TYR A 337 28.60 -2.84 -3.90
CA TYR A 337 27.98 -3.42 -2.70
C TYR A 337 28.31 -4.90 -2.56
N ILE A 338 27.93 -5.73 -3.53
CA ILE A 338 28.08 -7.20 -3.45
C ILE A 338 29.56 -7.61 -3.45
N GLU A 339 30.33 -7.20 -4.46
CA GLU A 339 31.75 -7.55 -4.56
C GLU A 339 32.60 -6.98 -3.41
N ASN A 340 32.16 -5.91 -2.78
CA ASN A 340 32.89 -5.23 -1.71
C ASN A 340 32.21 -5.37 -0.32
N ILE A 341 31.33 -6.33 -0.13
CA ILE A 341 30.59 -6.50 1.13
C ILE A 341 31.50 -6.50 2.38
N ASN A 342 32.68 -7.09 2.28
CA ASN A 342 33.66 -7.13 3.37
C ASN A 342 34.25 -5.76 3.78
N ARG A 343 34.00 -4.71 3.02
CA ARG A 343 34.39 -3.34 3.39
C ARG A 343 33.34 -2.66 4.30
N TYR A 344 32.09 -3.15 4.25
CA TYR A 344 30.95 -2.55 4.93
C TYR A 344 30.51 -3.38 6.12
N SER A 345 30.72 -4.69 6.07
CA SER A 345 30.28 -5.62 7.10
C SER A 345 31.46 -6.21 7.86
N ASN A 346 31.34 -6.25 9.17
CA ASN A 346 32.25 -6.96 10.06
C ASN A 346 31.86 -8.46 10.20
N SER A 347 30.72 -8.87 9.66
CA SER A 347 30.27 -10.26 9.67
C SER A 347 31.08 -11.12 8.70
N LYS A 348 31.37 -12.35 9.11
CA LYS A 348 31.99 -13.37 8.24
C LYS A 348 30.96 -14.29 7.58
N ASN A 349 29.68 -14.03 7.84
CA ASN A 349 28.58 -14.81 7.29
C ASN A 349 28.48 -14.61 5.76
N GLU A 350 27.97 -15.63 5.05
CA GLU A 350 27.77 -15.53 3.61
C GLU A 350 26.75 -14.43 3.27
N LEU A 351 26.93 -13.74 2.14
CA LEU A 351 25.90 -12.84 1.61
C LEU A 351 24.82 -13.68 0.93
N ALA A 352 23.63 -13.73 1.53
CA ALA A 352 22.54 -14.58 1.07
C ALA A 352 21.66 -13.91 0.01
N PHE A 353 21.40 -12.61 0.17
CA PHE A 353 20.55 -11.87 -0.76
C PHE A 353 20.80 -10.36 -0.72
N PHE A 354 20.35 -9.69 -1.78
CA PHE A 354 20.15 -8.25 -1.80
C PHE A 354 18.66 -7.94 -2.04
N SER A 355 18.19 -6.79 -1.59
CA SER A 355 16.82 -6.33 -1.90
C SER A 355 16.73 -4.84 -2.08
N TYR A 356 15.94 -4.42 -3.06
CA TYR A 356 15.47 -3.05 -3.17
C TYR A 356 14.12 -2.92 -2.48
N ILE A 357 13.96 -1.91 -1.61
CA ILE A 357 12.67 -1.57 -1.00
C ILE A 357 12.21 -0.23 -1.55
N ALA A 358 11.01 -0.18 -2.13
CA ALA A 358 10.46 1.04 -2.73
C ALA A 358 8.94 1.13 -2.57
N GLY A 359 8.35 2.31 -2.82
CA GLY A 359 6.92 2.49 -2.88
C GLY A 359 6.25 1.63 -3.96
N GLY A 360 6.95 1.41 -5.09
CA GLY A 360 6.52 0.55 -6.18
C GLY A 360 7.62 0.38 -7.23
N PHE A 361 7.39 -0.48 -8.22
CA PHE A 361 8.38 -0.84 -9.24
C PHE A 361 7.84 -0.74 -10.66
N GLY A 362 8.75 -0.58 -11.62
CA GLY A 362 8.43 -0.63 -13.04
C GLY A 362 8.27 -2.07 -13.56
N SER A 363 7.61 -2.24 -14.69
CA SER A 363 7.29 -3.54 -15.30
C SER A 363 8.48 -4.44 -15.66
N HIS A 364 9.70 -3.90 -15.72
CA HIS A 364 10.90 -4.66 -16.06
C HIS A 364 11.75 -5.07 -14.85
N ILE A 365 11.22 -4.86 -13.63
CA ILE A 365 12.00 -5.05 -12.40
C ILE A 365 12.47 -6.50 -12.23
N ASP A 366 11.64 -7.48 -12.58
CA ASP A 366 11.99 -8.91 -12.46
C ASP A 366 13.23 -9.25 -13.29
N GLY A 367 13.27 -8.82 -14.56
CA GLY A 367 14.43 -8.97 -15.41
C GLY A 367 15.67 -8.23 -14.91
N GLN A 368 15.48 -7.05 -14.30
CA GLN A 368 16.58 -6.26 -13.74
C GLN A 368 17.19 -6.91 -12.50
N ILE A 369 16.38 -7.50 -11.61
CA ILE A 369 16.85 -8.30 -10.46
C ILE A 369 17.59 -9.54 -10.96
N MET A 370 17.00 -10.26 -11.92
CA MET A 370 17.63 -11.46 -12.50
C MET A 370 18.98 -11.15 -13.15
N ASN A 371 19.15 -9.98 -13.78
CA ASN A 371 20.43 -9.58 -14.36
C ASN A 371 21.53 -9.40 -13.29
N ILE A 372 21.20 -8.85 -12.13
CA ILE A 372 22.14 -8.74 -11.01
C ILE A 372 22.48 -10.14 -10.46
N HIS A 373 21.48 -11.00 -10.30
CA HIS A 373 21.68 -12.39 -9.90
C HIS A 373 22.65 -13.12 -10.86
N ASN A 374 22.40 -13.01 -12.16
CA ASN A 374 23.24 -13.65 -13.17
C ASN A 374 24.69 -13.13 -13.18
N ALA A 375 24.90 -11.87 -12.84
CA ALA A 375 26.21 -11.24 -12.77
C ALA A 375 27.01 -11.65 -11.52
N THR A 376 26.32 -11.91 -10.39
CA THR A 376 26.96 -12.06 -9.07
C THR A 376 26.80 -13.44 -8.44
N GLY A 377 25.81 -14.22 -8.88
CA GLY A 377 25.39 -15.46 -8.23
C GLY A 377 24.59 -15.24 -6.92
N ILE A 378 24.42 -14.00 -6.47
CA ILE A 378 23.67 -13.66 -5.25
C ILE A 378 22.20 -13.51 -5.58
N ASN A 379 21.33 -14.13 -4.77
CA ASN A 379 19.90 -13.97 -4.93
C ASN A 379 19.45 -12.55 -4.60
N GLY A 380 18.35 -12.11 -5.20
CA GLY A 380 17.85 -10.77 -4.97
C GLY A 380 16.34 -10.65 -5.04
N SER A 381 15.86 -9.48 -4.63
CA SER A 381 14.43 -9.18 -4.73
C SER A 381 14.14 -7.69 -4.86
N ALA A 382 12.89 -7.39 -5.21
CA ALA A 382 12.31 -6.07 -5.15
C ALA A 382 11.07 -6.14 -4.25
N MET A 383 11.08 -5.48 -3.09
CA MET A 383 10.02 -5.50 -2.10
C MET A 383 9.26 -4.19 -2.12
N SER A 384 7.99 -4.20 -2.50
CA SER A 384 7.15 -3.01 -2.34
C SER A 384 6.83 -2.78 -0.86
N VAL A 385 6.72 -1.50 -0.47
CA VAL A 385 6.36 -1.17 0.92
C VAL A 385 5.00 -1.75 1.30
N SER A 386 4.06 -1.88 0.36
CA SER A 386 2.77 -2.53 0.62
C SER A 386 2.93 -4.00 1.01
N ASN A 387 3.78 -4.75 0.32
CA ASN A 387 4.05 -6.15 0.65
C ASN A 387 4.87 -6.28 1.94
N LEU A 388 5.77 -5.34 2.21
CA LEU A 388 6.50 -5.30 3.49
C LEU A 388 5.56 -5.03 4.67
N ILE A 389 4.58 -4.14 4.53
CA ILE A 389 3.53 -3.93 5.53
C ILE A 389 2.78 -5.24 5.78
N ARG A 390 2.42 -5.95 4.71
CA ARG A 390 1.74 -7.24 4.87
C ARG A 390 2.62 -8.27 5.56
N MET A 391 3.90 -8.31 5.21
CA MET A 391 4.87 -9.17 5.89
C MET A 391 4.95 -8.89 7.40
N VAL A 392 4.91 -7.61 7.80
CA VAL A 392 4.86 -7.22 9.21
C VAL A 392 3.57 -7.69 9.87
N GLU A 393 2.41 -7.51 9.22
CA GLU A 393 1.11 -7.96 9.72
C GLU A 393 1.03 -9.49 9.90
N GLU A 394 1.62 -10.25 8.99
CA GLU A 394 1.68 -11.71 9.11
C GLU A 394 2.68 -12.14 10.21
N ASN A 395 3.80 -11.43 10.35
CA ASN A 395 4.77 -11.67 11.43
C ASN A 395 4.17 -11.46 12.83
N GLU A 396 3.23 -10.51 12.98
CA GLU A 396 2.50 -10.31 14.24
C GLU A 396 1.63 -11.53 14.61
N LYS A 397 1.15 -12.28 13.61
CA LYS A 397 0.34 -13.48 13.82
C LYS A 397 1.20 -14.72 14.03
N ASN A 398 2.20 -14.89 13.18
CA ASN A 398 3.12 -16.02 13.18
C ASN A 398 4.52 -15.50 12.87
N SER A 399 5.37 -15.39 13.90
CA SER A 399 6.73 -14.88 13.75
C SER A 399 7.52 -15.64 12.69
N TYR A 400 8.08 -14.92 11.72
CA TYR A 400 8.96 -15.49 10.71
C TYR A 400 10.33 -15.86 11.32
N SER A 401 10.83 -17.04 10.97
CA SER A 401 12.25 -17.32 11.15
C SER A 401 13.10 -16.54 10.14
N HIS A 402 14.35 -16.27 10.47
CA HIS A 402 15.29 -15.66 9.52
C HIS A 402 15.49 -16.52 8.27
N LYS A 403 15.31 -17.85 8.38
CA LYS A 403 15.28 -18.76 7.23
C LYS A 403 14.12 -18.42 6.29
N LYS A 404 12.90 -18.26 6.81
CA LYS A 404 11.72 -17.88 6.01
C LYS A 404 11.90 -16.51 5.36
N ILE A 405 12.49 -15.55 6.09
CA ILE A 405 12.81 -14.23 5.54
C ILE A 405 13.82 -14.33 4.40
N ARG A 406 14.87 -15.16 4.54
CA ARG A 406 15.81 -15.45 3.45
C ARG A 406 15.07 -16.00 2.21
N GLU A 407 14.14 -16.93 2.37
CA GLU A 407 13.35 -17.50 1.27
C GLU A 407 12.52 -16.41 0.56
N ILE A 408 11.82 -15.55 1.31
CA ILE A 408 11.01 -14.44 0.77
C ILE A 408 11.86 -13.48 -0.06
N PHE A 409 13.05 -13.13 0.44
CA PHE A 409 13.91 -12.14 -0.24
C PHE A 409 14.86 -12.74 -1.30
N SER A 410 14.86 -14.06 -1.51
CA SER A 410 15.72 -14.75 -2.48
C SER A 410 14.99 -15.19 -3.75
N VAL A 411 13.88 -14.58 -4.10
CA VAL A 411 13.00 -15.03 -5.21
C VAL A 411 13.46 -14.62 -6.61
N ASN A 412 14.51 -13.82 -6.73
CA ASN A 412 15.08 -13.28 -7.99
C ASN A 412 14.09 -12.53 -8.89
N ARG A 413 13.11 -11.88 -8.26
CA ARG A 413 12.07 -11.06 -8.88
C ARG A 413 11.44 -10.13 -7.85
N GLN A 414 10.41 -9.40 -8.25
CA GLN A 414 9.58 -8.69 -7.27
C GLN A 414 8.89 -9.70 -6.35
N VAL A 415 8.95 -9.43 -5.04
CA VAL A 415 8.22 -10.20 -4.02
C VAL A 415 6.73 -9.96 -4.21
N ARG A 416 5.98 -11.03 -4.31
CA ARG A 416 4.52 -11.01 -4.46
C ARG A 416 3.84 -11.26 -3.12
N LEU A 417 2.57 -10.92 -3.03
CA LEU A 417 1.82 -11.12 -1.78
C LEU A 417 1.82 -12.59 -1.31
N GLN A 418 1.72 -13.53 -2.24
CA GLN A 418 1.78 -14.96 -1.94
C GLN A 418 3.11 -15.43 -1.34
N ASP A 419 4.20 -14.72 -1.57
CA ASP A 419 5.52 -15.06 -1.00
C ASP A 419 5.59 -14.70 0.49
N VAL A 420 4.79 -13.71 0.91
CA VAL A 420 4.75 -13.18 2.29
C VAL A 420 3.58 -13.72 3.11
N MET A 421 2.79 -14.61 2.56
CA MET A 421 1.72 -15.35 3.25
C MET A 421 2.18 -16.78 3.52
#